data_6a94ad6af5d25093d9ee575e52860dbb
#
_entry.id   6a94ad6af5d25093d9ee575e52860dbb
#
_cell.length_a   1.000
_cell.length_b   1.000
_cell.length_c   1.000
_cell.angle_alpha   90.00
_cell.angle_beta   90.00
_cell.angle_gamma   90.00
#
_symmetry.space_group_name_H-M   'P 1'
#
loop_
_entity.id
_entity.type
_entity.pdbx_description
1 polymer ?
#
loop_
_entity_poly.entity_id
_entity_poly.type
_entity_poly.pdbx_seq_one_letter_code
_entity_poly.pdbx_strand_id
1 'polypeptide(L)'
;MQQTFNTVKVNNEIELCEVMNSECKKEIERALLKNRISYYIRWPKNSFLSKKRDSCIICINDNSREEAEEVVRMVCDETGHRVSFIMKRSHNDYL
;
A
#
# COMPACT_ATOMS: atom_id res chain seq x y z
N MET A 1 8.09 12.96 -11.81
CA MET A 1 8.17 12.53 -11.66
C MET A 1 7.91 11.74 -11.27
N GLN A 2 7.67 11.54 -11.06
CA GLN A 2 7.55 10.87 -10.66
C GLN A 2 7.40 9.92 -10.62
N GLN A 3 7.07 9.71 -10.87
CA GLN A 3 6.95 8.80 -10.96
C GLN A 3 7.89 7.98 -11.17
N THR A 4 8.82 8.28 -11.36
CA THR A 4 9.86 7.56 -11.58
C THR A 4 10.10 6.62 -10.55
N PHE A 5 9.93 6.92 -9.35
CA PHE A 5 10.22 5.98 -8.38
C PHE A 5 9.28 4.87 -8.45
N ASN A 6 8.24 5.01 -9.11
CA ASN A 6 7.38 3.91 -9.27
C ASN A 6 7.94 2.86 -10.07
N THR A 7 8.87 3.15 -10.91
CA THR A 7 9.39 2.12 -11.74
C THR A 7 10.51 1.44 -11.10
N VAL A 8 10.93 1.87 -9.95
CA VAL A 8 11.98 1.19 -9.30
C VAL A 8 11.46 -0.14 -8.91
N LYS A 9 12.16 -1.17 -9.24
CA LYS A 9 11.72 -2.45 -8.93
C LYS A 9 11.68 -2.65 -7.50
N VAL A 10 10.62 -3.19 -7.03
CA VAL A 10 10.50 -3.51 -5.66
C VAL A 10 10.80 -4.97 -5.55
N ASN A 11 12.04 -5.30 -5.31
CA ASN A 11 12.42 -6.68 -5.15
C ASN A 11 11.92 -7.08 -3.80
N ASN A 12 11.68 -8.13 -3.42
CA ASN A 12 11.19 -8.56 -2.12
C ASN A 12 9.99 -7.74 -1.72
N GLU A 13 9.09 -7.64 -2.61
CA GLU A 13 7.89 -6.88 -2.37
C GLU A 13 6.97 -7.58 -1.38
N ILE A 14 6.36 -6.83 -0.49
CA ILE A 14 5.33 -7.40 0.38
C ILE A 14 4.07 -6.57 0.24
N GLU A 15 2.96 -7.20 0.50
CA GLU A 15 1.69 -6.52 0.53
C GLU A 15 1.50 -5.99 1.93
N LEU A 16 1.58 -4.70 2.09
CA LEU A 16 1.51 -4.11 3.40
C LEU A 16 0.11 -4.13 3.97
N CYS A 17 -0.82 -3.60 3.25
CA CYS A 17 -2.18 -3.52 3.76
C CYS A 17 -3.17 -3.30 2.64
N GLU A 18 -4.40 -3.60 2.93
CA GLU A 18 -5.49 -3.33 2.01
C GLU A 18 -6.26 -2.14 2.54
N VAL A 19 -6.51 -1.19 1.67
CA VAL A 19 -7.18 0.03 2.02
C VAL A 19 -8.50 0.09 1.29
N MET A 20 -9.57 0.35 2.02
CA MET A 20 -10.89 0.26 1.45
C MET A 20 -11.50 1.57 1.05
N ASN A 21 -10.82 2.66 1.28
CA ASN A 21 -11.44 3.93 0.97
C ASN A 21 -10.41 4.87 0.37
N SER A 22 -10.82 5.63 -0.61
CA SER A 22 -9.87 6.42 -1.35
C SER A 22 -9.29 7.57 -0.55
N GLU A 23 -10.02 8.08 0.41
CA GLU A 23 -9.49 9.13 1.23
C GLU A 23 -8.37 8.61 2.10
N CYS A 24 -8.57 7.45 2.69
CA CYS A 24 -7.54 6.82 3.49
C CYS A 24 -6.33 6.52 2.63
N LYS A 25 -6.55 6.05 1.42
CA LYS A 25 -5.47 5.76 0.50
C LYS A 25 -4.63 6.99 0.28
N LYS A 26 -5.26 8.13 0.02
CA LYS A 26 -4.52 9.34 -0.24
C LYS A 26 -3.69 9.77 0.96
N GLU A 27 -4.24 9.63 2.14
CA GLU A 27 -3.50 10.01 3.33
C GLU A 27 -2.30 9.12 3.55
N ILE A 28 -2.46 7.83 3.30
CA ILE A 28 -1.36 6.91 3.46
C ILE A 28 -0.29 7.18 2.41
N GLU A 29 -0.69 7.41 1.17
CA GLU A 29 0.28 7.70 0.13
C GLU A 29 1.08 8.93 0.48
N ARG A 30 0.41 9.96 0.96
CA ARG A 30 1.08 11.19 1.32
C ARG A 30 2.09 10.95 2.44
N ALA A 31 1.69 10.17 3.42
CA ALA A 31 2.57 9.89 4.55
C ALA A 31 3.76 9.05 4.15
N LEU A 32 3.55 8.07 3.28
CA LEU A 32 4.65 7.25 2.82
C LEU A 32 5.65 8.08 2.03
N LEU A 33 5.16 8.95 1.16
CA LEU A 33 6.04 9.80 0.41
C LEU A 33 6.80 10.75 1.31
N LYS A 34 6.14 11.27 2.31
CA LYS A 34 6.78 12.17 3.22
C LYS A 34 7.91 11.49 3.96
N ASN A 35 7.78 10.22 4.20
CA ASN A 35 8.81 9.45 4.88
C ASN A 35 9.75 8.76 3.92
N ARG A 36 9.64 9.07 2.65
CA ARG A 36 10.53 8.55 1.61
C ARG A 36 10.48 7.05 1.50
N ILE A 37 9.30 6.49 1.68
CA ILE A 37 9.12 5.06 1.53
C ILE A 37 8.51 4.82 0.18
N SER A 38 9.16 4.02 -0.63
CA SER A 38 8.65 3.67 -1.95
C SER A 38 7.52 2.68 -1.83
N TYR A 39 6.51 2.85 -2.64
CA TYR A 39 5.38 1.95 -2.60
C TYR A 39 4.76 1.90 -3.97
N TYR A 40 3.87 0.92 -4.17
CA TYR A 40 3.03 0.98 -5.33
C TYR A 40 1.69 0.35 -5.00
N ILE A 41 0.72 0.63 -5.82
CA ILE A 41 -0.65 0.23 -5.57
C ILE A 41 -1.01 -0.91 -6.48
N ARG A 42 -1.59 -1.94 -5.91
CA ARG A 42 -2.09 -3.05 -6.68
C ARG A 42 -3.59 -3.07 -6.56
N TRP A 43 -4.27 -3.15 -7.67
CA TRP A 43 -5.72 -3.15 -7.66
C TRP A 43 -6.20 -4.58 -7.79
N PRO A 44 -7.21 -4.96 -7.03
CA PRO A 44 -7.71 -6.32 -7.09
C PRO A 44 -8.25 -6.64 -8.47
N LYS A 45 -7.98 -7.83 -8.93
CA LYS A 45 -8.42 -8.19 -10.23
C LYS A 45 -9.87 -8.44 -10.34
N ASN A 46 -10.50 -8.80 -9.28
CA ASN A 46 -11.91 -9.10 -9.34
C ASN A 46 -12.76 -7.92 -9.05
N SER A 47 -12.21 -6.76 -9.20
CA SER A 47 -12.93 -5.59 -8.83
C SER A 47 -14.21 -5.43 -9.60
N PHE A 48 -14.29 -5.98 -10.79
CA PHE A 48 -15.51 -5.79 -11.55
C PHE A 48 -16.65 -6.57 -10.95
N LEU A 49 -16.38 -7.60 -10.19
CA LEU A 49 -17.43 -8.31 -9.55
C LEU A 49 -17.72 -7.76 -8.18
N SER A 50 -16.82 -6.97 -7.66
CA SER A 50 -16.95 -6.47 -6.34
C SER A 50 -17.55 -5.10 -6.39
N LYS A 51 -18.25 -4.72 -5.41
CA LYS A 51 -18.75 -3.41 -5.35
C LYS A 51 -17.78 -2.48 -4.71
N LYS A 52 -16.66 -2.97 -4.25
CA LYS A 52 -15.70 -2.15 -3.60
C LYS A 52 -14.66 -1.68 -4.55
N ARG A 53 -14.99 -0.73 -5.33
CA ARG A 53 -14.06 -0.27 -6.29
C ARG A 53 -12.94 0.51 -5.73
N ASP A 54 -13.07 1.02 -4.53
CA ASP A 54 -12.01 1.83 -3.96
C ASP A 54 -10.97 1.02 -3.22
N SER A 55 -11.17 -0.25 -3.13
CA SER A 55 -10.24 -1.10 -2.41
C SER A 55 -8.95 -1.27 -3.18
N CYS A 56 -7.84 -1.20 -2.51
CA CYS A 56 -6.55 -1.42 -3.16
C CYS A 56 -5.58 -1.97 -2.14
N ILE A 57 -4.47 -2.49 -2.64
CA ILE A 57 -3.43 -3.05 -1.80
C ILE A 57 -2.19 -2.21 -1.96
N ILE A 58 -1.62 -1.78 -0.86
CA ILE A 58 -0.38 -1.01 -0.91
C ILE A 58 0.77 -1.96 -0.71
N CYS A 59 1.70 -1.95 -1.64
CA CYS A 59 2.85 -2.84 -1.62
C CYS A 59 4.11 -2.03 -1.38
N ILE A 60 5.03 -2.58 -0.63
CA ILE A 60 6.27 -1.89 -0.34
C ILE A 60 7.42 -2.88 -0.36
N ASN A 61 8.61 -2.39 -0.26
CA ASN A 61 9.78 -3.23 -0.16
C ASN A 61 9.86 -3.82 1.21
N ASP A 62 10.29 -5.04 1.30
CA ASP A 62 10.43 -5.71 2.59
C ASP A 62 11.34 -4.93 3.52
N ASN A 63 12.33 -4.25 3.00
CA ASN A 63 13.23 -3.47 3.82
C ASN A 63 12.54 -2.34 4.55
N SER A 64 11.43 -1.88 4.05
CA SER A 64 10.71 -0.78 4.64
C SER A 64 9.52 -1.21 5.46
N ARG A 65 9.40 -2.51 5.69
CA ARG A 65 8.19 -3.04 6.28
C ARG A 65 7.85 -2.42 7.63
N GLU A 66 8.79 -2.38 8.52
CA GLU A 66 8.50 -1.89 9.85
C GLU A 66 8.18 -0.42 9.84
N GLU A 67 8.95 0.32 9.09
CA GLU A 67 8.74 1.75 9.02
C GLU A 67 7.41 2.07 8.37
N ALA A 68 7.09 1.36 7.31
CA ALA A 68 5.83 1.60 6.62
C ALA A 68 4.65 1.23 7.49
N GLU A 69 4.77 0.15 8.22
CA GLU A 69 3.70 -0.24 9.12
C GLU A 69 3.43 0.84 10.15
N GLU A 70 4.48 1.40 10.68
CA GLU A 70 4.34 2.44 11.68
C GLU A 70 3.70 3.68 11.10
N VAL A 71 4.10 4.06 9.91
CA VAL A 71 3.53 5.21 9.25
C VAL A 71 2.04 5.02 9.03
N VAL A 72 1.65 3.84 8.57
CA VAL A 72 0.24 3.58 8.33
C VAL A 72 -0.55 3.58 9.63
N ARG A 73 0.00 3.03 10.68
CA ARG A 73 -0.69 3.04 11.95
C ARG A 73 -0.92 4.45 12.45
N MET A 74 0.06 5.32 12.25
CA MET A 74 -0.10 6.69 12.65
C MET A 74 -1.19 7.38 11.87
N VAL A 75 -1.25 7.13 10.58
CA VAL A 75 -2.30 7.73 9.76
C VAL A 75 -3.66 7.24 10.24
N CYS A 76 -3.78 5.97 10.54
CA CYS A 76 -5.04 5.43 11.00
C CYS A 76 -5.46 6.05 12.33
N ASP A 77 -4.49 6.24 13.22
CA ASP A 77 -4.79 6.85 14.49
C ASP A 77 -5.24 8.30 14.34
N GLU A 78 -4.61 9.00 13.44
CA GLU A 78 -4.93 10.40 13.27
C GLU A 78 -6.24 10.63 12.56
N THR A 79 -6.56 9.78 11.62
CA THR A 79 -7.73 9.99 10.79
C THR A 79 -8.92 9.18 11.21
N GLY A 80 -8.72 8.15 11.99
CA GLY A 80 -9.81 7.27 12.35
C GLY A 80 -10.12 6.22 11.30
N HIS A 81 -9.40 6.21 10.21
CA HIS A 81 -9.61 5.20 9.18
C HIS A 81 -8.99 3.88 9.61
N ARG A 82 -9.42 2.83 8.99
CA ARG A 82 -8.88 1.51 9.27
C ARG A 82 -8.42 0.84 8.02
N VAL A 83 -7.41 0.01 8.14
CA VAL A 83 -6.91 -0.78 7.03
C VAL A 83 -6.75 -2.21 7.51
N SER A 84 -6.64 -3.11 6.57
CA SER A 84 -6.37 -4.51 6.90
C SER A 84 -4.92 -4.76 6.61
N PHE A 85 -4.12 -4.98 7.64
CA PHE A 85 -2.72 -5.27 7.41
C PHE A 85 -2.56 -6.68 6.88
N ILE A 86 -1.79 -6.85 5.85
CA ILE A 86 -1.55 -8.14 5.24
C ILE A 86 -0.16 -8.63 5.61
N MET A 87 0.83 -7.82 5.38
CA MET A 87 2.22 -8.08 5.76
C MET A 87 2.75 -9.39 5.21
N LYS A 88 2.41 -9.73 4.00
CA LYS A 88 2.86 -10.95 3.38
C LYS A 88 3.56 -10.68 2.10
N ARG A 89 4.45 -11.57 1.71
CA ARG A 89 5.11 -11.42 0.46
C ARG A 89 4.13 -11.51 -0.66
N SER A 90 4.39 -10.73 -1.66
CA SER A 90 3.58 -10.76 -2.83
C SER A 90 3.80 -12.05 -3.57
N HIS A 91 2.75 -12.60 -4.14
CA HIS A 91 2.88 -13.84 -4.81
C HIS A 91 2.74 -13.72 -6.25
N ASN A 92 3.26 -12.75 -6.83
CA ASN A 92 3.08 -12.68 -8.23
C ASN A 92 4.12 -13.35 -8.94
N ASP A 93 4.83 -14.13 -8.29
CA ASP A 93 5.86 -14.69 -8.95
C ASP A 93 5.51 -15.86 -9.62
N TYR A 94 4.54 -16.45 -9.36
CA TYR A 94 4.35 -17.65 -9.92
C TYR A 94 3.92 -17.49 -11.17
N LEU A 95 4.17 -16.77 -11.52
CA LEU A 95 3.84 -16.76 -12.70
C LEU A 95 4.50 -17.37 -13.44
#